data_da44abd25e898fb0cd12642de83612f9
#
_entry.id   da44abd25e898fb0cd12642de83612f9
#
_cell.length_a   1.000
_cell.length_b   1.000
_cell.length_c   1.000
_cell.angle_alpha   90.00
_cell.angle_beta   90.00
_cell.angle_gamma   90.00
#
_symmetry.space_group_name_H-M   'P 1'
#
loop_
_entity.id
_entity.type
_entity.pdbx_description
1 polymer ?
#
loop_
_entity_poly.entity_id
_entity_poly.type
_entity_poly.pdbx_seq_one_letter_code
_entity_poly.pdbx_strand_id
1 'polypeptide(L)'
;VLGEDSTPGTAEFDLFIKEVQKEMTVKAGQKCTAVRRIIVPEKLVDDVQIALGQRLSKTIIGDPQIEGVNMGSLAGNEQKEEVTEKVNQLSKTQEIVFGSLEDFEVTGADKNKGAFFSPILFLNNDPFNNKDCHNIEAFGPVSTIIPYNNISEAIELARMGKGSLVCSIVTNDMKAAEEFVRGAASMHGRILVLNEACAKESTGHGSPMPLLTHGGPGRAGGGEEMG
;
A
#
# COMPACT_ATOMS: atom_id res chain seq x y z
N VAL A 1 -1.58 6.09 -5.80
CA VAL A 1 -0.95 7.37 -6.19
C VAL A 1 -1.69 8.50 -5.52
N LEU A 2 -0.96 9.46 -4.95
CA LEU A 2 -1.50 10.72 -4.42
C LEU A 2 -1.35 11.81 -5.49
N GLY A 3 -2.41 12.56 -5.78
CA GLY A 3 -2.35 13.71 -6.70
C GLY A 3 -1.61 14.90 -6.10
N GLU A 4 -1.06 15.77 -6.93
CA GLU A 4 -0.33 16.97 -6.50
C GLU A 4 -1.20 18.01 -5.79
N ASP A 5 -2.50 17.98 -6.05
CA ASP A 5 -3.53 18.83 -5.45
C ASP A 5 -3.95 18.35 -4.04
N SER A 6 -3.65 17.12 -3.70
CA SER A 6 -4.09 16.45 -2.47
C SER A 6 -3.10 16.72 -1.33
N THR A 7 -3.12 17.95 -0.80
CA THR A 7 -2.22 18.41 0.26
C THR A 7 -2.81 18.20 1.67
N PRO A 8 -2.00 18.23 2.74
CA PRO A 8 -2.49 18.16 4.11
C PRO A 8 -3.65 19.12 4.39
N GLY A 9 -4.72 18.59 4.98
CA GLY A 9 -5.95 19.34 5.25
C GLY A 9 -7.02 19.22 4.16
N THR A 10 -6.72 18.60 3.01
CA THR A 10 -7.75 18.24 2.01
C THR A 10 -8.39 16.89 2.33
N ALA A 11 -9.62 16.70 1.89
CA ALA A 11 -10.33 15.44 2.06
C ALA A 11 -9.63 14.28 1.31
N GLU A 12 -9.03 14.58 0.16
CA GLU A 12 -8.26 13.64 -0.65
C GLU A 12 -7.01 13.14 0.10
N PHE A 13 -6.27 14.05 0.76
CA PHE A 13 -5.12 13.65 1.57
C PHE A 13 -5.53 12.68 2.69
N ASP A 14 -6.56 13.03 3.46
CA ASP A 14 -7.06 12.20 4.55
C ASP A 14 -7.58 10.85 4.04
N LEU A 15 -8.27 10.83 2.90
CA LEU A 15 -8.75 9.62 2.24
C LEU A 15 -7.59 8.72 1.82
N PHE A 16 -6.55 9.30 1.19
CA PHE A 16 -5.34 8.57 0.80
C PHE A 16 -4.66 7.91 1.99
N ILE A 17 -4.41 8.65 3.05
CA ILE A 17 -3.76 8.14 4.26
C ILE A 17 -4.59 7.02 4.91
N LYS A 18 -5.92 7.19 4.94
CA LYS A 18 -6.85 6.17 5.47
C LYS A 18 -6.83 4.89 4.63
N GLU A 19 -6.93 5.00 3.32
CA GLU A 19 -6.95 3.83 2.43
C GLU A 19 -5.62 3.09 2.45
N VAL A 20 -4.48 3.80 2.44
CA VAL A 20 -3.16 3.16 2.54
C VAL A 20 -3.01 2.40 3.86
N GLN A 21 -3.33 3.04 4.99
CA GLN A 21 -3.25 2.37 6.30
C GLN A 21 -4.14 1.13 6.36
N LYS A 22 -5.39 1.24 5.86
CA LYS A 22 -6.31 0.10 5.79
C LYS A 22 -5.76 -1.05 4.96
N GLU A 23 -5.21 -0.76 3.78
CA GLU A 23 -4.65 -1.78 2.88
C GLU A 23 -3.37 -2.44 3.44
N MET A 24 -2.60 -1.72 4.26
CA MET A 24 -1.45 -2.29 4.95
C MET A 24 -1.83 -3.21 6.11
N THR A 25 -2.94 -2.93 6.83
CA THR A 25 -3.24 -3.60 8.11
C THR A 25 -4.34 -4.65 8.01
N VAL A 26 -5.31 -4.50 7.11
CA VAL A 26 -6.37 -5.50 6.91
C VAL A 26 -5.77 -6.83 6.47
N LYS A 27 -6.10 -7.91 7.18
CA LYS A 27 -5.50 -9.25 7.02
C LYS A 27 -3.97 -9.22 7.14
N ALA A 28 -3.42 -8.34 7.98
CA ALA A 28 -1.98 -8.10 8.10
C ALA A 28 -1.29 -7.87 6.74
N GLY A 29 -1.95 -7.15 5.82
CA GLY A 29 -1.45 -6.88 4.48
C GLY A 29 -1.36 -8.10 3.56
N GLN A 30 -1.82 -9.27 3.97
CA GLN A 30 -1.80 -10.49 3.16
C GLN A 30 -3.02 -10.57 2.24
N LYS A 31 -3.08 -9.63 1.32
CA LYS A 31 -4.06 -9.55 0.24
C LYS A 31 -3.34 -9.33 -1.09
N CYS A 32 -3.84 -9.97 -2.14
CA CYS A 32 -3.34 -9.77 -3.51
C CYS A 32 -3.46 -8.31 -3.99
N THR A 33 -4.38 -7.55 -3.40
CA THR A 33 -4.64 -6.13 -3.72
C THR A 33 -4.05 -5.16 -2.70
N ALA A 34 -3.32 -5.62 -1.69
CA ALA A 34 -2.73 -4.72 -0.70
C ALA A 34 -1.76 -3.71 -1.35
N VAL A 35 -1.76 -2.48 -0.84
CA VAL A 35 -0.87 -1.44 -1.33
C VAL A 35 0.57 -1.78 -0.93
N ARG A 36 1.45 -1.95 -1.93
CA ARG A 36 2.89 -2.18 -1.74
C ARG A 36 3.71 -0.93 -2.05
N ARG A 37 3.23 -0.10 -2.98
CA ARG A 37 3.92 1.07 -3.49
C ARG A 37 3.04 2.30 -3.32
N ILE A 38 3.51 3.25 -2.54
CA ILE A 38 2.82 4.48 -2.16
C ILE A 38 3.50 5.61 -2.93
N ILE A 39 2.99 5.93 -4.12
CA ILE A 39 3.58 6.90 -5.06
C ILE A 39 3.01 8.27 -4.73
N VAL A 40 3.87 9.20 -4.32
CA VAL A 40 3.46 10.52 -3.81
C VAL A 40 4.30 11.65 -4.41
N PRO A 41 3.75 12.87 -4.55
CA PRO A 41 4.56 14.04 -4.94
C PRO A 41 5.76 14.20 -3.99
N GLU A 42 6.95 14.47 -4.51
CA GLU A 42 8.17 14.64 -3.71
C GLU A 42 7.97 15.67 -2.58
N LYS A 43 7.32 16.77 -2.88
CA LYS A 43 6.99 17.84 -1.90
C LYS A 43 6.07 17.40 -0.74
N LEU A 44 5.41 16.24 -0.84
CA LEU A 44 4.47 15.71 0.16
C LEU A 44 4.99 14.44 0.86
N VAL A 45 6.22 14.02 0.60
CA VAL A 45 6.80 12.79 1.18
C VAL A 45 6.80 12.85 2.70
N ASP A 46 7.30 13.93 3.29
CA ASP A 46 7.37 14.09 4.74
C ASP A 46 5.97 14.12 5.38
N ASP A 47 5.04 14.85 4.77
CA ASP A 47 3.66 14.92 5.27
C ASP A 47 2.98 13.54 5.25
N VAL A 48 3.16 12.78 4.17
CA VAL A 48 2.62 11.42 4.04
C VAL A 48 3.28 10.47 5.04
N GLN A 49 4.61 10.54 5.19
CA GLN A 49 5.35 9.74 6.15
C GLN A 49 4.87 9.98 7.59
N ILE A 50 4.73 11.24 7.99
CA ILE A 50 4.25 11.62 9.31
C ILE A 50 2.82 11.15 9.53
N ALA A 51 1.92 11.42 8.58
CA ALA A 51 0.51 11.07 8.70
C ALA A 51 0.27 9.55 8.73
N LEU A 52 0.97 8.79 7.89
CA LEU A 52 0.92 7.32 7.91
C LEU A 52 1.52 6.76 9.20
N GLY A 53 2.68 7.26 9.64
CA GLY A 53 3.30 6.85 10.89
C GLY A 53 2.36 7.06 12.09
N GLN A 54 1.69 8.21 12.18
CA GLN A 54 0.71 8.50 13.23
C GLN A 54 -0.52 7.57 13.19
N ARG A 55 -0.95 7.13 12.01
CA ARG A 55 -2.05 6.16 11.90
C ARG A 55 -1.61 4.74 12.19
N LEU A 56 -0.46 4.33 11.67
CA LEU A 56 0.08 2.98 11.87
C LEU A 56 0.46 2.74 13.34
N SER A 57 0.90 3.77 14.07
CA SER A 57 1.20 3.67 15.52
C SER A 57 -0.03 3.35 16.38
N LYS A 58 -1.25 3.56 15.85
CA LYS A 58 -2.51 3.19 16.50
C LYS A 58 -2.94 1.75 16.20
N THR A 59 -2.16 1.01 15.43
CA THR A 59 -2.45 -0.39 15.12
C THR A 59 -2.15 -1.26 16.33
N ILE A 60 -3.19 -1.84 16.91
CA ILE A 60 -3.08 -2.78 18.03
C ILE A 60 -2.99 -4.19 17.45
N ILE A 61 -1.81 -4.77 17.57
CA ILE A 61 -1.49 -6.11 17.07
C ILE A 61 -1.81 -7.12 18.16
N GLY A 62 -2.48 -8.23 17.84
CA GLY A 62 -2.74 -9.23 18.86
C GLY A 62 -3.77 -10.28 18.49
N ASP A 63 -4.36 -10.89 19.51
CA ASP A 63 -5.45 -11.84 19.37
C ASP A 63 -6.72 -11.11 18.89
N PRO A 64 -7.28 -11.47 17.72
CA PRO A 64 -8.48 -10.82 17.19
C PRO A 64 -9.73 -10.96 18.06
N GLN A 65 -9.73 -11.84 19.05
CA GLN A 65 -10.82 -11.99 20.01
C GLN A 65 -10.80 -10.91 21.11
N ILE A 66 -9.70 -10.20 21.25
CA ILE A 66 -9.56 -9.13 22.24
C ILE A 66 -10.09 -7.81 21.66
N GLU A 67 -10.95 -7.16 22.43
CA GLU A 67 -11.50 -5.85 22.06
C GLU A 67 -10.37 -4.82 21.84
N GLY A 68 -10.46 -4.06 20.75
CA GLY A 68 -9.46 -3.06 20.37
C GLY A 68 -8.34 -3.58 19.48
N VAL A 69 -8.11 -4.89 19.41
CA VAL A 69 -7.16 -5.47 18.44
C VAL A 69 -7.71 -5.28 17.04
N ASN A 70 -6.90 -4.67 16.16
CA ASN A 70 -7.30 -4.36 14.79
C ASN A 70 -6.37 -4.93 13.70
N MET A 71 -5.31 -5.62 14.12
CA MET A 71 -4.46 -6.42 13.23
C MET A 71 -4.04 -7.73 13.92
N GLY A 72 -4.39 -8.87 13.33
CA GLY A 72 -3.96 -10.21 13.78
C GLY A 72 -2.57 -10.57 13.27
N SER A 73 -2.23 -11.87 13.43
CA SER A 73 -0.99 -12.43 12.90
C SER A 73 -1.05 -12.62 11.38
N LEU A 74 0.10 -12.86 10.76
CA LEU A 74 0.23 -13.46 9.44
C LEU A 74 -0.35 -14.88 9.44
N ALA A 75 -0.57 -15.45 8.26
CA ALA A 75 -1.19 -16.76 8.10
C ALA A 75 -0.40 -17.92 8.76
N GLY A 76 0.92 -17.76 8.89
CA GLY A 76 1.77 -18.75 9.56
C GLY A 76 3.22 -18.32 9.69
N ASN A 77 4.02 -19.13 10.37
CA ASN A 77 5.44 -18.81 10.62
C ASN A 77 6.28 -18.82 9.33
N GLU A 78 5.98 -19.70 8.39
CA GLU A 78 6.66 -19.70 7.08
C GLU A 78 6.49 -18.35 6.35
N GLN A 79 5.27 -17.78 6.37
CA GLN A 79 5.00 -16.46 5.82
C GLN A 79 5.72 -15.35 6.60
N LYS A 80 5.83 -15.50 7.93
CA LYS A 80 6.60 -14.55 8.76
C LYS A 80 8.08 -14.56 8.38
N GLU A 81 8.66 -15.73 8.20
CA GLU A 81 10.05 -15.89 7.78
C GLU A 81 10.27 -15.29 6.39
N GLU A 82 9.39 -15.59 5.42
CA GLU A 82 9.45 -15.02 4.08
C GLU A 82 9.35 -13.49 4.08
N VAL A 83 8.35 -12.92 4.79
CA VAL A 83 8.18 -11.46 4.88
C VAL A 83 9.39 -10.82 5.55
N THR A 84 9.94 -11.45 6.60
CA THR A 84 11.16 -10.97 7.28
C THR A 84 12.35 -10.95 6.32
N GLU A 85 12.53 -12.00 5.52
CA GLU A 85 13.59 -12.05 4.51
C GLU A 85 13.43 -10.91 3.48
N LYS A 86 12.21 -10.67 2.99
CA LYS A 86 11.93 -9.59 2.04
C LYS A 86 12.17 -8.21 2.65
N VAL A 87 11.77 -7.99 3.90
CA VAL A 87 12.07 -6.75 4.63
C VAL A 87 13.59 -6.56 4.74
N ASN A 88 14.34 -7.59 5.09
CA ASN A 88 15.80 -7.53 5.18
C ASN A 88 16.46 -7.28 3.80
N GLN A 89 15.87 -7.78 2.70
CA GLN A 89 16.33 -7.49 1.35
C GLN A 89 16.11 -6.01 1.00
N LEU A 90 14.91 -5.48 1.25
CA LEU A 90 14.54 -4.08 1.02
C LEU A 90 15.38 -3.11 1.85
N SER A 91 15.66 -3.44 3.11
CA SER A 91 16.46 -2.62 4.04
C SER A 91 17.92 -2.39 3.58
N LYS A 92 18.41 -3.16 2.61
CA LYS A 92 19.76 -2.96 2.05
C LYS A 92 19.85 -1.73 1.14
N THR A 93 18.71 -1.32 0.58
CA THR A 93 18.65 -0.29 -0.46
C THR A 93 17.62 0.80 -0.18
N GLN A 94 16.81 0.64 0.88
CA GLN A 94 15.74 1.57 1.26
C GLN A 94 15.78 1.80 2.78
N GLU A 95 15.30 2.95 3.19
CA GLU A 95 15.22 3.33 4.60
C GLU A 95 13.89 2.85 5.22
N ILE A 96 13.94 2.25 6.42
CA ILE A 96 12.74 2.05 7.23
C ILE A 96 12.42 3.36 7.94
N VAL A 97 11.28 3.96 7.60
CA VAL A 97 10.81 5.23 8.17
C VAL A 97 9.71 5.04 9.22
N PHE A 98 9.15 3.85 9.32
CA PHE A 98 8.23 3.46 10.38
C PHE A 98 8.25 1.95 10.61
N GLY A 99 8.09 1.54 11.87
CA GLY A 99 7.99 0.15 12.29
C GLY A 99 9.32 -0.52 12.58
N SER A 100 9.24 -1.72 13.15
CA SER A 100 10.40 -2.54 13.52
C SER A 100 10.06 -4.01 13.41
N LEU A 101 11.04 -4.85 13.05
CA LEU A 101 10.89 -6.30 13.07
C LEU A 101 10.84 -6.87 14.50
N GLU A 102 11.48 -6.19 15.45
CA GLU A 102 11.67 -6.70 16.80
C GLU A 102 10.92 -5.88 17.86
N ASP A 103 10.87 -4.56 17.70
CA ASP A 103 10.32 -3.65 18.69
C ASP A 103 8.84 -3.34 18.39
N PHE A 104 7.95 -4.23 18.80
CA PHE A 104 6.50 -4.03 18.81
C PHE A 104 5.84 -4.92 19.87
N GLU A 105 4.66 -4.51 20.33
CA GLU A 105 3.88 -5.22 21.33
C GLU A 105 2.77 -6.06 20.70
N VAL A 106 2.39 -7.14 21.40
CA VAL A 106 1.29 -8.03 21.02
C VAL A 106 0.31 -8.15 22.18
N THR A 107 -0.95 -7.82 21.90
CA THR A 107 -2.02 -7.84 22.91
C THR A 107 -2.71 -9.19 22.95
N GLY A 108 -2.84 -9.76 24.15
CA GLY A 108 -3.61 -10.99 24.39
C GLY A 108 -3.01 -12.28 23.84
N ALA A 109 -1.77 -12.25 23.33
CA ALA A 109 -1.08 -13.44 22.82
C ALA A 109 0.42 -13.38 23.08
N ASP A 110 1.10 -14.52 22.95
CA ASP A 110 2.55 -14.61 23.06
C ASP A 110 3.19 -14.30 21.70
N LYS A 111 3.92 -13.18 21.64
CA LYS A 111 4.62 -12.70 20.44
C LYS A 111 5.53 -13.74 19.81
N ASN A 112 6.15 -14.61 20.66
CA ASN A 112 7.14 -15.58 20.21
C ASN A 112 6.52 -16.89 19.68
N LYS A 113 5.23 -17.12 19.96
CA LYS A 113 4.51 -18.32 19.54
C LYS A 113 3.63 -18.13 18.32
N GLY A 114 3.35 -16.86 17.95
CA GLY A 114 2.51 -16.53 16.81
C GLY A 114 3.30 -15.85 15.68
N ALA A 115 2.72 -15.86 14.50
CA ALA A 115 3.28 -15.18 13.34
C ALA A 115 2.95 -13.67 13.33
N PHE A 116 3.06 -13.02 14.49
CA PHE A 116 2.80 -11.57 14.59
C PHE A 116 3.89 -10.77 13.91
N PHE A 117 3.48 -9.66 13.28
CA PHE A 117 4.35 -8.81 12.49
C PHE A 117 3.92 -7.35 12.62
N SER A 118 4.88 -6.43 12.73
CA SER A 118 4.62 -4.99 12.79
C SER A 118 4.40 -4.42 11.39
N PRO A 119 3.55 -3.41 11.21
CA PRO A 119 3.56 -2.63 9.98
C PRO A 119 4.94 -1.99 9.75
N ILE A 120 5.48 -2.15 8.54
CA ILE A 120 6.76 -1.58 8.13
C ILE A 120 6.54 -0.63 6.95
N LEU A 121 7.03 0.59 7.07
CA LEU A 121 7.00 1.59 6.02
C LEU A 121 8.42 1.93 5.60
N PHE A 122 8.70 1.73 4.32
CA PHE A 122 9.96 2.12 3.69
C PHE A 122 9.83 3.46 2.96
N LEU A 123 10.97 4.12 2.77
CA LEU A 123 11.16 5.22 1.83
C LEU A 123 12.23 4.84 0.80
N ASN A 124 11.91 4.98 -0.47
CA ASN A 124 12.84 4.83 -1.57
C ASN A 124 13.02 6.17 -2.30
N ASN A 125 14.09 6.88 -2.03
CA ASN A 125 14.38 8.20 -2.60
C ASN A 125 14.91 8.19 -4.04
N ASP A 126 15.25 7.01 -4.58
CA ASP A 126 15.75 6.86 -5.96
C ASP A 126 15.05 5.69 -6.67
N PRO A 127 13.72 5.79 -6.88
CA PRO A 127 12.92 4.66 -7.35
C PRO A 127 13.18 4.24 -8.80
N PHE A 128 13.79 5.10 -9.60
CA PHE A 128 14.12 4.79 -11.00
C PHE A 128 15.39 3.95 -11.12
N ASN A 129 16.35 4.13 -10.24
CA ASN A 129 17.58 3.35 -10.20
C ASN A 129 17.50 2.19 -9.21
N ASN A 130 16.99 2.44 -8.00
CA ASN A 130 16.73 1.41 -7.00
C ASN A 130 15.35 0.77 -7.25
N LYS A 131 15.37 -0.36 -7.97
CA LYS A 131 14.16 -1.07 -8.43
C LYS A 131 13.63 -2.11 -7.45
N ASP A 132 14.20 -2.24 -6.27
CA ASP A 132 13.83 -3.29 -5.32
C ASP A 132 12.36 -3.16 -4.88
N CYS A 133 11.85 -1.95 -4.64
CA CYS A 133 10.43 -1.73 -4.32
C CYS A 133 9.45 -2.12 -5.45
N HIS A 134 9.95 -2.28 -6.68
CA HIS A 134 9.16 -2.74 -7.82
C HIS A 134 9.27 -4.24 -8.06
N ASN A 135 10.34 -4.87 -7.60
CA ASN A 135 10.66 -6.27 -7.89
C ASN A 135 10.46 -7.21 -6.69
N ILE A 136 10.63 -6.71 -5.47
CA ILE A 136 10.51 -7.49 -4.22
C ILE A 136 9.15 -7.22 -3.61
N GLU A 137 8.36 -8.27 -3.44
CA GLU A 137 7.09 -8.21 -2.73
C GLU A 137 7.22 -8.87 -1.36
N ALA A 138 7.08 -8.08 -0.30
CA ALA A 138 6.89 -8.58 1.06
C ALA A 138 5.39 -8.77 1.31
N PHE A 139 4.89 -10.02 1.26
CA PHE A 139 3.46 -10.32 1.37
C PHE A 139 2.98 -10.26 2.81
N GLY A 140 3.01 -9.06 3.38
CA GLY A 140 2.69 -8.71 4.76
C GLY A 140 2.33 -7.23 4.88
N PRO A 141 2.29 -6.66 6.10
CA PRO A 141 1.96 -5.25 6.32
C PRO A 141 3.15 -4.33 6.00
N VAL A 142 3.65 -4.43 4.78
CA VAL A 142 4.88 -3.76 4.31
C VAL A 142 4.59 -2.95 3.05
N SER A 143 4.98 -1.68 3.05
CA SER A 143 4.84 -0.78 1.90
C SER A 143 6.01 0.18 1.79
N THR A 144 6.23 0.72 0.58
CA THR A 144 7.30 1.69 0.30
C THR A 144 6.72 3.00 -0.22
N ILE A 145 7.09 4.12 0.39
CA ILE A 145 6.85 5.47 -0.14
C ILE A 145 7.83 5.72 -1.27
N ILE A 146 7.32 6.24 -2.38
CA ILE A 146 8.05 6.47 -3.62
C ILE A 146 7.75 7.88 -4.11
N PRO A 147 8.72 8.81 -4.12
CA PRO A 147 8.53 10.17 -4.60
C PRO A 147 8.41 10.24 -6.13
N TYR A 148 7.66 11.23 -6.61
CA TYR A 148 7.61 11.65 -8.01
C TYR A 148 7.56 13.18 -8.12
N ASN A 149 8.04 13.75 -9.25
CA ASN A 149 8.06 15.18 -9.48
C ASN A 149 6.93 15.70 -10.37
N ASN A 150 6.37 14.83 -11.21
CA ASN A 150 5.28 15.18 -12.13
C ASN A 150 4.47 13.93 -12.49
N ILE A 151 3.28 14.15 -13.07
CA ILE A 151 2.35 13.04 -13.38
C ILE A 151 2.94 12.00 -14.33
N SER A 152 3.83 12.38 -15.24
CA SER A 152 4.48 11.43 -16.16
C SER A 152 5.41 10.48 -15.41
N GLU A 153 6.15 10.96 -14.41
CA GLU A 153 6.95 10.11 -13.51
C GLU A 153 6.06 9.19 -12.67
N ALA A 154 4.94 9.68 -12.14
CA ALA A 154 3.99 8.86 -11.40
C ALA A 154 3.46 7.70 -12.25
N ILE A 155 3.15 7.96 -13.53
CA ILE A 155 2.73 6.95 -14.51
C ILE A 155 3.85 5.93 -14.73
N GLU A 156 5.08 6.38 -14.96
CA GLU A 156 6.22 5.50 -15.16
C GLU A 156 6.46 4.60 -13.94
N LEU A 157 6.51 5.17 -12.75
CA LEU A 157 6.65 4.43 -11.49
C LEU A 157 5.54 3.39 -11.31
N ALA A 158 4.29 3.75 -11.62
CA ALA A 158 3.18 2.81 -11.55
C ALA A 158 3.41 1.61 -12.49
N ARG A 159 3.90 1.86 -13.72
CA ARG A 159 4.19 0.85 -14.73
C ARG A 159 5.39 -0.05 -14.39
N MET A 160 6.37 0.45 -13.62
CA MET A 160 7.57 -0.31 -13.24
C MET A 160 7.25 -1.58 -12.44
N GLY A 161 6.06 -1.72 -11.86
CA GLY A 161 5.57 -2.96 -11.26
C GLY A 161 5.32 -4.10 -12.25
N LYS A 162 5.32 -3.84 -13.55
CA LYS A 162 5.15 -4.83 -14.64
C LYS A 162 3.85 -5.60 -14.60
N GLY A 163 2.83 -5.00 -14.05
CA GLY A 163 1.50 -5.56 -13.91
C GLY A 163 1.02 -5.62 -12.46
N SER A 164 -0.21 -5.21 -12.22
CA SER A 164 -0.90 -5.35 -10.94
C SER A 164 -2.40 -5.55 -11.14
N LEU A 165 -3.06 -6.11 -10.12
CA LEU A 165 -4.51 -6.30 -10.11
C LEU A 165 -5.24 -4.97 -10.03
N VAL A 166 -4.74 -4.06 -9.21
CA VAL A 166 -5.38 -2.77 -8.96
C VAL A 166 -4.35 -1.66 -8.74
N CYS A 167 -4.69 -0.48 -9.22
CA CYS A 167 -4.05 0.78 -8.85
C CYS A 167 -5.13 1.78 -8.43
N SER A 168 -4.79 2.72 -7.57
CA SER A 168 -5.67 3.85 -7.25
C SER A 168 -4.93 5.16 -7.39
N ILE A 169 -5.63 6.19 -7.87
CA ILE A 169 -5.19 7.57 -7.78
C ILE A 169 -6.20 8.35 -6.94
N VAL A 170 -5.70 9.13 -6.00
CA VAL A 170 -6.51 10.01 -5.14
C VAL A 170 -6.20 11.45 -5.51
N THR A 171 -7.14 12.13 -6.11
CA THR A 171 -7.01 13.51 -6.62
C THR A 171 -8.38 14.10 -6.94
N ASN A 172 -8.54 15.40 -6.79
CA ASN A 172 -9.68 16.15 -7.28
C ASN A 172 -9.41 16.81 -8.65
N ASP A 173 -8.16 16.76 -9.14
CA ASP A 173 -7.80 17.18 -10.49
C ASP A 173 -8.15 16.09 -11.51
N MET A 174 -9.30 16.26 -12.17
CA MET A 174 -9.78 15.30 -13.17
C MET A 174 -8.90 15.20 -14.41
N LYS A 175 -8.10 16.23 -14.73
CA LYS A 175 -7.16 16.18 -15.86
C LYS A 175 -5.97 15.29 -15.51
N ALA A 176 -5.41 15.45 -14.31
CA ALA A 176 -4.36 14.58 -13.79
C ALA A 176 -4.85 13.13 -13.68
N ALA A 177 -6.08 12.90 -13.21
CA ALA A 177 -6.68 11.58 -13.15
C ALA A 177 -6.81 10.93 -14.55
N GLU A 178 -7.31 11.68 -15.54
CA GLU A 178 -7.44 11.20 -16.93
C GLU A 178 -6.07 10.85 -17.53
N GLU A 179 -5.07 11.72 -17.37
CA GLU A 179 -3.71 11.49 -17.85
C GLU A 179 -3.10 10.23 -17.21
N PHE A 180 -3.23 10.10 -15.90
CA PHE A 180 -2.76 8.92 -15.17
C PHE A 180 -3.44 7.64 -15.67
N VAL A 181 -4.77 7.63 -15.77
CA VAL A 181 -5.53 6.46 -16.24
C VAL A 181 -5.09 6.06 -17.64
N ARG A 182 -4.99 7.00 -18.58
CA ARG A 182 -4.54 6.72 -19.95
C ARG A 182 -3.12 6.16 -20.01
N GLY A 183 -2.22 6.71 -19.20
CA GLY A 183 -0.82 6.30 -19.17
C GLY A 183 -0.56 4.97 -18.47
N ALA A 184 -1.34 4.64 -17.44
CA ALA A 184 -1.10 3.48 -16.59
C ALA A 184 -2.01 2.26 -16.89
N ALA A 185 -3.12 2.44 -17.62
CA ALA A 185 -4.17 1.43 -17.80
C ALA A 185 -3.66 0.07 -18.32
N SER A 186 -2.66 0.06 -19.20
CA SER A 186 -2.12 -1.16 -19.79
C SER A 186 -1.36 -2.06 -18.79
N MET A 187 -1.08 -1.57 -17.58
CA MET A 187 -0.33 -2.27 -16.54
C MET A 187 -1.16 -2.63 -15.30
N HIS A 188 -2.46 -2.33 -15.31
CA HIS A 188 -3.32 -2.57 -14.15
C HIS A 188 -4.64 -3.21 -14.58
N GLY A 189 -5.10 -4.21 -13.84
CA GLY A 189 -6.38 -4.88 -14.11
C GLY A 189 -7.57 -3.94 -13.91
N ARG A 190 -7.48 -3.05 -12.92
CA ARG A 190 -8.39 -1.92 -12.75
C ARG A 190 -7.68 -0.71 -12.16
N ILE A 191 -8.20 0.47 -12.46
CA ILE A 191 -7.75 1.72 -11.84
C ILE A 191 -8.95 2.37 -11.14
N LEU A 192 -8.80 2.69 -9.86
CA LEU A 192 -9.80 3.38 -9.07
C LEU A 192 -9.38 4.85 -8.92
N VAL A 193 -10.25 5.76 -9.36
CA VAL A 193 -10.09 7.20 -9.13
C VAL A 193 -10.92 7.59 -7.92
N LEU A 194 -10.28 8.14 -6.90
CA LEU A 194 -10.90 8.53 -5.64
C LEU A 194 -10.78 10.02 -5.39
N ASN A 195 -11.85 10.61 -4.91
CA ASN A 195 -11.91 11.98 -4.41
C ASN A 195 -12.97 12.10 -3.32
N GLU A 196 -13.16 13.30 -2.78
CA GLU A 196 -14.17 13.55 -1.73
C GLU A 196 -15.58 13.13 -2.16
N ALA A 197 -15.95 13.37 -3.43
CA ALA A 197 -17.30 13.11 -3.92
C ALA A 197 -17.68 11.62 -3.88
N CYS A 198 -16.72 10.70 -4.02
CA CYS A 198 -16.98 9.26 -4.02
C CYS A 198 -16.51 8.54 -2.74
N ALA A 199 -15.91 9.25 -1.79
CA ALA A 199 -15.25 8.65 -0.63
C ALA A 199 -16.16 7.79 0.25
N LYS A 200 -17.46 8.13 0.33
CA LYS A 200 -18.45 7.41 1.15
C LYS A 200 -19.02 6.18 0.44
N GLU A 201 -19.16 6.24 -0.87
CA GLU A 201 -19.74 5.16 -1.69
C GLU A 201 -18.69 4.22 -2.27
N SER A 202 -17.40 4.57 -2.15
CA SER A 202 -16.32 3.74 -2.66
C SER A 202 -16.20 2.43 -1.90
N THR A 203 -16.06 1.32 -2.63
CA THR A 203 -15.71 0.02 -2.04
C THR A 203 -14.26 -0.02 -1.54
N GLY A 204 -13.45 0.99 -1.90
CA GLY A 204 -12.03 1.08 -1.59
C GLY A 204 -11.14 0.34 -2.60
N HIS A 205 -9.84 0.53 -2.41
CA HIS A 205 -8.80 0.02 -3.32
C HIS A 205 -8.87 -1.50 -3.51
N GLY A 206 -9.00 -2.24 -2.43
CA GLY A 206 -8.85 -3.70 -2.41
C GLY A 206 -10.09 -4.50 -2.80
N SER A 207 -11.27 -3.87 -2.93
CA SER A 207 -12.52 -4.59 -3.14
C SER A 207 -13.01 -4.44 -4.59
N PRO A 208 -13.08 -5.53 -5.39
CA PRO A 208 -13.70 -5.47 -6.71
C PRO A 208 -15.22 -5.28 -6.56
N MET A 209 -15.79 -4.56 -7.50
CA MET A 209 -17.25 -4.50 -7.64
C MET A 209 -17.78 -5.86 -8.14
N PRO A 210 -19.02 -6.24 -7.80
CA PRO A 210 -19.65 -7.41 -8.40
C PRO A 210 -19.60 -7.35 -9.93
N LEU A 211 -19.38 -8.49 -10.57
CA LEU A 211 -19.24 -8.64 -12.03
C LEU A 211 -17.94 -8.04 -12.64
N LEU A 212 -17.03 -7.50 -11.84
CA LEU A 212 -15.70 -7.15 -12.33
C LEU A 212 -14.80 -8.38 -12.36
N THR A 213 -14.08 -8.56 -13.46
CA THR A 213 -13.02 -9.56 -13.55
C THR A 213 -11.90 -9.20 -12.59
N HIS A 214 -11.51 -10.12 -11.73
CA HIS A 214 -10.36 -9.97 -10.84
C HIS A 214 -9.12 -10.56 -11.52
N GLY A 215 -8.36 -9.73 -12.17
CA GLY A 215 -7.16 -10.11 -12.90
C GLY A 215 -6.36 -8.89 -13.29
N GLY A 216 -5.21 -9.10 -13.89
CA GLY A 216 -4.35 -8.01 -14.34
C GLY A 216 -3.30 -8.48 -15.33
N PRO A 217 -2.65 -7.54 -16.03
CA PRO A 217 -1.63 -7.83 -17.01
C PRO A 217 -0.31 -8.26 -16.35
N GLY A 218 0.54 -8.89 -17.13
CA GLY A 218 1.92 -9.19 -16.77
C GLY A 218 2.06 -9.99 -15.46
N ARG A 219 2.81 -9.44 -14.51
CA ARG A 219 3.07 -10.10 -13.20
C ARG A 219 1.83 -10.35 -12.37
N ALA A 220 0.78 -9.56 -12.54
CA ALA A 220 -0.44 -9.75 -11.77
C ALA A 220 -1.02 -11.13 -12.00
N GLY A 221 -0.81 -11.68 -13.18
CA GLY A 221 -1.48 -12.88 -13.58
C GLY A 221 -2.98 -12.66 -13.66
N GLY A 222 -3.70 -13.66 -14.05
CA GLY A 222 -5.12 -13.53 -14.05
C GLY A 222 -5.79 -14.76 -14.60
N GLY A 223 -6.91 -15.07 -14.01
CA GLY A 223 -7.95 -15.90 -14.52
C GLY A 223 -9.25 -15.13 -14.49
N GLU A 224 -10.27 -15.64 -15.11
CA GLU A 224 -11.62 -15.16 -14.92
C GLU A 224 -12.09 -15.55 -13.51
N GLU A 225 -11.61 -14.86 -12.49
CA GLU A 225 -12.21 -14.94 -11.17
C GLU A 225 -13.36 -13.93 -11.13
N MET A 226 -14.55 -14.41 -11.05
CA MET A 226 -15.69 -13.57 -10.74
C MET A 226 -15.68 -13.29 -9.26
N GLY A 227 -15.56 -12.00 -8.89
CA GLY A 227 -15.63 -11.52 -7.52
C GLY A 227 -17.04 -11.63 -6.93
#